data_1754bd903a2df58ac3d9c695673cd6bb
#
_entry.id   1754bd903a2df58ac3d9c695673cd6bb
#
_cell.length_a   1.000
_cell.length_b   1.000
_cell.length_c   1.000
_cell.angle_alpha   90.00
_cell.angle_beta   90.00
_cell.angle_gamma   90.00
#
_symmetry.space_group_name_H-M   'P 1'
#
loop_
_entity.id
_entity.type
_entity.pdbx_description
1 polymer ?
#
loop_
_entity_poly.entity_id
_entity_poly.type
_entity_poly.pdbx_seq_one_letter_code
_entity_poly.pdbx_strand_id
1 'polypeptide(L)'
;MRNEIAGRGEVLLYSDESGKEYVSVVFKDETFWLTQKAMAELFGCTADNISLHLKNIFADGELDKDAVTEKFSATAADGKNYLTQHYNLDAIIAVGYRVNSKKATRFRQWATKTLKEYIQKGFILNDDLMKNGRPFGKDYFDELLERIREIRASERRAYQKIADVFEQCSYDYDKNSETTKAFYAFVQNKLHYAVTGKTAAELISERATPDSPTMGLTTWKGAPDGKILKSDTLVAKNYLNEKELSRLNRLVSMFIDYAELMAEDEQLMSMQDWLNETDRFLTNNRRNVLDGKGHISREAAAKKVGAIYEEFRKKQDEAYISEFDRQTEKYLKGE
;
A
#
# COMPACT_ATOMS: atom_id res chain seq x y z
N MET A 1 26.16 -3.68 -7.89
CA MET A 1 25.77 -3.89 -6.47
C MET A 1 26.05 -5.36 -6.18
N ARG A 2 26.74 -5.69 -5.08
CA ARG A 2 26.95 -7.10 -4.70
C ARG A 2 25.58 -7.65 -4.25
N ASN A 3 25.06 -8.62 -4.96
CA ASN A 3 23.88 -9.39 -4.57
C ASN A 3 24.27 -10.23 -3.34
N GLU A 4 23.94 -9.77 -2.15
CA GLU A 4 24.23 -10.50 -0.92
C GLU A 4 23.12 -11.49 -0.63
N ILE A 5 23.50 -12.73 -0.28
CA ILE A 5 22.56 -13.71 0.27
C ILE A 5 22.09 -13.15 1.62
N ALA A 6 20.81 -12.82 1.73
CA ALA A 6 20.24 -12.27 2.96
C ALA A 6 20.11 -13.31 4.08
N GLY A 7 20.04 -14.61 3.75
CA GLY A 7 20.01 -15.67 4.75
C GLY A 7 19.85 -17.08 4.18
N ARG A 8 20.10 -18.06 5.04
CA ARG A 8 19.80 -19.49 4.80
C ARG A 8 19.11 -20.04 6.02
N GLY A 9 18.11 -20.86 5.83
CA GLY A 9 17.40 -21.47 6.93
C GLY A 9 16.13 -22.19 6.50
N GLU A 10 15.40 -22.66 7.48
CA GLU A 10 14.07 -23.23 7.26
C GLU A 10 13.01 -22.14 7.36
N VAL A 11 12.12 -22.12 6.38
CA VAL A 11 10.98 -21.21 6.33
C VAL A 11 9.71 -22.03 6.23
N LEU A 12 8.69 -21.62 6.98
CA LEU A 12 7.34 -22.12 6.81
C LEU A 12 6.79 -21.63 5.47
N LEU A 13 6.68 -22.55 4.50
CA LEU A 13 6.14 -22.19 3.19
C LEU A 13 4.62 -22.10 3.24
N TYR A 14 3.96 -23.10 3.81
CA TYR A 14 2.53 -23.10 4.04
C TYR A 14 2.13 -23.98 5.23
N SER A 15 0.92 -23.77 5.75
CA SER A 15 0.30 -24.63 6.75
C SER A 15 -1.11 -25.03 6.33
N ASP A 16 -1.49 -26.25 6.61
CA ASP A 16 -2.84 -26.78 6.41
C ASP A 16 -3.30 -27.58 7.64
N GLU A 17 -4.47 -28.20 7.55
CA GLU A 17 -5.01 -29.06 8.62
C GLU A 17 -4.15 -30.27 8.93
N SER A 18 -3.26 -30.69 8.04
CA SER A 18 -2.34 -31.82 8.21
C SER A 18 -1.00 -31.45 8.82
N GLY A 19 -0.71 -30.15 8.98
CA GLY A 19 0.51 -29.67 9.61
C GLY A 19 1.18 -28.47 8.92
N LYS A 20 2.40 -28.18 9.38
CA LYS A 20 3.25 -27.10 8.88
C LYS A 20 4.32 -27.70 7.96
N GLU A 21 4.41 -27.22 6.73
CA GLU A 21 5.48 -27.62 5.81
C GLU A 21 6.60 -26.58 5.83
N TYR A 22 7.71 -26.98 6.40
CA TYR A 22 8.95 -26.22 6.41
C TYR A 22 9.83 -26.64 5.25
N VAL A 23 10.56 -25.68 4.69
CA VAL A 23 11.50 -25.94 3.61
C VAL A 23 12.79 -25.17 3.83
N SER A 24 13.91 -25.83 3.57
CA SER A 24 15.23 -25.21 3.61
C SER A 24 15.43 -24.34 2.38
N VAL A 25 15.61 -23.04 2.58
CA VAL A 25 15.71 -22.05 1.51
C VAL A 25 17.02 -21.25 1.57
N VAL A 26 17.41 -20.73 0.43
CA VAL A 26 18.27 -19.55 0.34
C VAL A 26 17.35 -18.35 0.11
N PHE A 27 17.49 -17.29 0.91
CA PHE A 27 16.76 -16.04 0.75
C PHE A 27 17.67 -14.98 0.11
N LYS A 28 17.28 -14.49 -1.06
CA LYS A 28 18.00 -13.46 -1.82
C LYS A 28 17.01 -12.69 -2.67
N ASP A 29 17.24 -11.39 -2.85
CA ASP A 29 16.42 -10.49 -3.68
C ASP A 29 14.91 -10.59 -3.33
N GLU A 30 14.60 -10.63 -2.01
CA GLU A 30 13.26 -10.73 -1.42
C GLU A 30 12.46 -11.97 -1.84
N THR A 31 13.11 -13.00 -2.39
CA THR A 31 12.48 -14.27 -2.78
C THR A 31 13.22 -15.49 -2.24
N PHE A 32 12.56 -16.64 -2.31
CA PHE A 32 13.12 -17.92 -1.90
C PHE A 32 13.71 -18.65 -3.09
N TRP A 33 14.83 -19.34 -2.83
CA TRP A 33 15.53 -20.15 -3.80
C TRP A 33 15.69 -21.58 -3.27
N LEU A 34 15.24 -22.56 -4.04
CA LEU A 34 15.32 -23.98 -3.72
C LEU A 34 16.16 -24.74 -4.73
N THR A 35 16.82 -25.80 -4.26
CA THR A 35 17.40 -26.82 -5.15
C THR A 35 16.32 -27.76 -5.67
N GLN A 36 16.60 -28.51 -6.75
CA GLN A 36 15.70 -29.58 -7.22
C GLN A 36 15.43 -30.63 -6.14
N LYS A 37 16.44 -30.95 -5.31
CA LYS A 37 16.29 -31.88 -4.18
C LYS A 37 15.30 -31.33 -3.15
N ALA A 38 15.43 -30.08 -2.74
CA ALA A 38 14.50 -29.45 -1.80
C ALA A 38 13.07 -29.37 -2.36
N MET A 39 12.90 -29.07 -3.66
CA MET A 39 11.59 -29.14 -4.32
C MET A 39 11.02 -30.56 -4.36
N ALA A 40 11.85 -31.60 -4.56
CA ALA A 40 11.42 -32.98 -4.54
C ALA A 40 10.91 -33.39 -3.16
N GLU A 41 11.58 -32.98 -2.09
CA GLU A 41 11.15 -33.18 -0.70
C GLU A 41 9.85 -32.43 -0.40
N LEU A 42 9.75 -31.16 -0.83
CA LEU A 42 8.57 -30.31 -0.67
C LEU A 42 7.34 -30.93 -1.33
N PHE A 43 7.47 -31.35 -2.58
CA PHE A 43 6.35 -31.89 -3.34
C PHE A 43 6.17 -33.41 -3.23
N GLY A 44 7.06 -34.10 -2.53
CA GLY A 44 6.96 -35.56 -2.31
C GLY A 44 7.11 -36.37 -3.60
N CYS A 45 8.11 -36.04 -4.40
CA CYS A 45 8.48 -36.73 -5.64
C CYS A 45 10.00 -36.89 -5.77
N THR A 46 10.49 -37.39 -6.90
CA THR A 46 11.94 -37.54 -7.15
C THR A 46 12.53 -36.28 -7.77
N ALA A 47 13.84 -36.07 -7.61
CA ALA A 47 14.54 -34.96 -8.25
C ALA A 47 14.50 -35.06 -9.80
N ASP A 48 14.47 -36.26 -10.36
CA ASP A 48 14.32 -36.48 -11.80
C ASP A 48 12.96 -36.02 -12.30
N ASN A 49 11.89 -36.23 -11.51
CA ASN A 49 10.57 -35.73 -11.82
C ASN A 49 10.54 -34.19 -11.84
N ILE A 50 11.17 -33.55 -10.84
CA ILE A 50 11.35 -32.09 -10.83
C ILE A 50 12.12 -31.61 -12.06
N SER A 51 13.23 -32.28 -12.40
CA SER A 51 14.06 -31.94 -13.57
C SER A 51 13.26 -32.01 -14.86
N LEU A 52 12.41 -33.03 -15.02
CA LEU A 52 11.54 -33.19 -16.18
C LEU A 52 10.52 -32.05 -16.29
N HIS A 53 9.87 -31.69 -15.18
CA HIS A 53 8.91 -30.57 -15.17
C HIS A 53 9.59 -29.24 -15.50
N LEU A 54 10.74 -28.95 -14.91
CA LEU A 54 11.52 -27.74 -15.24
C LEU A 54 11.92 -27.69 -16.71
N LYS A 55 12.37 -28.82 -17.27
CA LYS A 55 12.69 -28.90 -18.70
C LYS A 55 11.49 -28.54 -19.58
N ASN A 56 10.31 -29.07 -19.24
CA ASN A 56 9.08 -28.77 -19.99
C ASN A 56 8.64 -27.31 -19.83
N ILE A 57 8.71 -26.74 -18.60
CA ILE A 57 8.40 -25.33 -18.31
C ILE A 57 9.24 -24.40 -19.19
N PHE A 58 10.54 -24.67 -19.29
CA PHE A 58 11.45 -23.87 -20.13
C PHE A 58 11.23 -24.11 -21.63
N ALA A 59 10.95 -25.34 -22.04
CA ALA A 59 10.68 -25.67 -23.45
C ALA A 59 9.36 -25.06 -23.95
N ASP A 60 8.33 -25.01 -23.08
CA ASP A 60 7.02 -24.41 -23.36
C ASP A 60 7.08 -22.86 -23.36
N GLY A 61 8.19 -22.25 -22.93
CA GLY A 61 8.34 -20.80 -22.78
C GLY A 61 7.52 -20.20 -21.63
N GLU A 62 7.05 -21.02 -20.69
CA GLU A 62 6.29 -20.54 -19.51
C GLU A 62 7.17 -19.65 -18.62
N LEU A 63 8.45 -20.00 -18.46
CA LEU A 63 9.44 -19.21 -17.72
C LEU A 63 10.75 -19.14 -18.49
N ASP A 64 11.41 -17.97 -18.42
CA ASP A 64 12.79 -17.84 -18.89
C ASP A 64 13.74 -18.47 -17.86
N LYS A 65 14.54 -19.42 -18.31
CA LYS A 65 15.47 -20.16 -17.47
C LYS A 65 16.46 -19.23 -16.78
N ASP A 66 17.02 -18.25 -17.47
CA ASP A 66 18.06 -17.38 -16.93
C ASP A 66 17.50 -16.40 -15.88
N ALA A 67 16.21 -16.04 -16.00
CA ALA A 67 15.52 -15.19 -15.04
C ALA A 67 15.18 -15.92 -13.71
N VAL A 68 14.99 -17.25 -13.75
CA VAL A 68 14.48 -18.01 -12.59
C VAL A 68 15.49 -18.98 -11.99
N THR A 69 16.74 -18.97 -12.47
CA THR A 69 17.79 -19.87 -11.97
C THR A 69 19.07 -19.15 -11.60
N GLU A 70 19.69 -19.56 -10.50
CA GLU A 70 20.98 -19.04 -10.05
C GLU A 70 21.80 -20.14 -9.35
N LYS A 71 23.13 -20.03 -9.38
CA LYS A 71 24.03 -20.94 -8.70
C LYS A 71 24.51 -20.34 -7.39
N PHE A 72 24.23 -21.03 -6.29
CA PHE A 72 24.74 -20.65 -4.98
C PHE A 72 25.77 -21.69 -4.48
N SER A 73 26.78 -21.19 -3.74
CA SER A 73 27.73 -22.06 -3.05
C SER A 73 27.03 -22.77 -1.89
N ALA A 74 27.06 -24.08 -1.87
CA ALA A 74 26.53 -24.91 -0.77
C ALA A 74 27.66 -25.77 -0.21
N THR A 75 27.79 -25.79 1.13
CA THR A 75 28.75 -26.67 1.81
C THR A 75 28.13 -28.06 1.92
N ALA A 76 28.77 -29.05 1.34
CA ALA A 76 28.34 -30.46 1.44
C ALA A 76 28.80 -31.11 2.75
N ALA A 77 28.31 -32.32 3.01
CA ALA A 77 28.67 -33.09 4.21
C ALA A 77 30.17 -33.43 4.32
N ASP A 78 30.90 -33.37 3.20
CA ASP A 78 32.37 -33.54 3.16
C ASP A 78 33.16 -32.27 3.49
N GLY A 79 32.46 -31.18 3.86
CA GLY A 79 33.04 -29.86 4.17
C GLY A 79 33.48 -29.04 2.95
N LYS A 80 33.26 -29.52 1.73
CA LYS A 80 33.59 -28.79 0.50
C LYS A 80 32.44 -27.94 0.02
N ASN A 81 32.75 -26.83 -0.63
CA ASN A 81 31.78 -25.95 -1.24
C ASN A 81 31.54 -26.33 -2.70
N TYR A 82 30.27 -26.58 -3.03
CA TYR A 82 29.82 -26.85 -4.39
C TYR A 82 28.86 -25.78 -4.90
N LEU A 83 29.03 -25.35 -6.13
CA LEU A 83 28.05 -24.47 -6.80
C LEU A 83 26.85 -25.33 -7.20
N THR A 84 25.73 -25.10 -6.53
CA THR A 84 24.49 -25.82 -6.75
C THR A 84 23.45 -24.92 -7.39
N GLN A 85 22.78 -25.43 -8.42
CA GLN A 85 21.69 -24.70 -9.10
C GLN A 85 20.48 -24.60 -8.19
N HIS A 86 19.95 -23.38 -8.05
CA HIS A 86 18.74 -23.08 -7.33
C HIS A 86 17.73 -22.43 -8.28
N TYR A 87 16.49 -22.44 -7.87
CA TYR A 87 15.32 -21.99 -8.60
C TYR A 87 14.50 -21.07 -7.70
N ASN A 88 14.05 -19.95 -8.23
CA ASN A 88 13.28 -18.95 -7.47
C ASN A 88 11.82 -19.39 -7.24
N LEU A 89 11.05 -18.55 -6.56
CA LEU A 89 9.66 -18.83 -6.20
C LEU A 89 8.77 -19.09 -7.42
N ASP A 90 8.98 -18.41 -8.54
CA ASP A 90 8.19 -18.60 -9.77
C ASP A 90 8.35 -20.03 -10.30
N ALA A 91 9.60 -20.52 -10.38
CA ALA A 91 9.87 -21.89 -10.80
C ALA A 91 9.29 -22.92 -9.79
N ILE A 92 9.35 -22.65 -8.48
CA ILE A 92 8.77 -23.51 -7.44
C ILE A 92 7.25 -23.62 -7.63
N ILE A 93 6.57 -22.51 -7.86
CA ILE A 93 5.13 -22.47 -8.09
C ILE A 93 4.76 -23.23 -9.36
N ALA A 94 5.43 -22.96 -10.48
CA ALA A 94 5.17 -23.62 -11.76
C ALA A 94 5.33 -25.15 -11.67
N VAL A 95 6.38 -25.63 -11.00
CA VAL A 95 6.58 -27.06 -10.73
C VAL A 95 5.49 -27.63 -9.84
N GLY A 96 5.09 -26.92 -8.76
CA GLY A 96 4.07 -27.35 -7.82
C GLY A 96 2.68 -27.55 -8.45
N TYR A 97 2.40 -26.81 -9.53
CA TYR A 97 1.17 -27.00 -10.32
C TYR A 97 1.23 -28.19 -11.25
N ARG A 98 2.41 -28.63 -11.68
CA ARG A 98 2.61 -29.74 -12.64
C ARG A 98 2.83 -31.10 -11.96
N VAL A 99 3.39 -31.12 -10.74
CA VAL A 99 3.66 -32.37 -10.00
C VAL A 99 2.38 -33.05 -9.58
N ASN A 100 2.28 -34.37 -9.85
CA ASN A 100 1.15 -35.19 -9.41
C ASN A 100 1.51 -35.97 -8.14
N SER A 101 1.29 -35.36 -6.97
CA SER A 101 1.50 -35.98 -5.65
C SER A 101 0.50 -35.45 -4.62
N LYS A 102 0.38 -36.14 -3.48
CA LYS A 102 -0.46 -35.67 -2.36
C LYS A 102 0.04 -34.34 -1.81
N LYS A 103 1.36 -34.16 -1.65
CA LYS A 103 1.96 -32.92 -1.16
C LYS A 103 1.75 -31.77 -2.15
N ALA A 104 1.96 -31.97 -3.44
CA ALA A 104 1.66 -30.96 -4.45
C ALA A 104 0.17 -30.62 -4.52
N THR A 105 -0.72 -31.56 -4.28
CA THR A 105 -2.17 -31.29 -4.19
C THR A 105 -2.48 -30.37 -3.01
N ARG A 106 -1.90 -30.59 -1.83
CA ARG A 106 -2.04 -29.73 -0.65
C ARG A 106 -1.50 -28.31 -0.93
N PHE A 107 -0.35 -28.22 -1.56
CA PHE A 107 0.20 -26.93 -1.97
C PHE A 107 -0.79 -26.15 -2.87
N ARG A 108 -1.36 -26.80 -3.89
CA ARG A 108 -2.36 -26.15 -4.77
C ARG A 108 -3.64 -25.75 -4.03
N GLN A 109 -4.10 -26.57 -3.07
CA GLN A 109 -5.26 -26.24 -2.23
C GLN A 109 -4.99 -25.01 -1.36
N TRP A 110 -3.80 -24.96 -0.72
CA TRP A 110 -3.37 -23.80 0.03
C TRP A 110 -3.27 -22.54 -0.85
N ALA A 111 -2.61 -22.61 -2.00
CA ALA A 111 -2.50 -21.49 -2.93
C ALA A 111 -3.88 -21.00 -3.39
N THR A 112 -4.80 -21.93 -3.71
CA THR A 112 -6.17 -21.60 -4.10
C THR A 112 -6.94 -20.92 -2.96
N LYS A 113 -6.79 -21.41 -1.72
CA LYS A 113 -7.42 -20.80 -0.53
C LYS A 113 -6.91 -19.37 -0.33
N THR A 114 -5.60 -19.18 -0.43
CA THR A 114 -4.94 -17.88 -0.31
C THR A 114 -5.44 -16.89 -1.35
N LEU A 115 -5.50 -17.29 -2.63
CA LEU A 115 -6.05 -16.45 -3.70
C LEU A 115 -7.53 -16.11 -3.51
N LYS A 116 -8.35 -17.08 -3.08
CA LYS A 116 -9.76 -16.83 -2.77
C LYS A 116 -9.92 -15.82 -1.64
N GLU A 117 -9.14 -15.95 -0.59
CA GLU A 117 -9.16 -15.00 0.53
C GLU A 117 -8.79 -13.59 0.08
N TYR A 118 -7.73 -13.46 -0.72
CA TYR A 118 -7.36 -12.17 -1.30
C TYR A 118 -8.47 -11.56 -2.18
N ILE A 119 -9.09 -12.36 -3.06
CA ILE A 119 -10.17 -11.88 -3.94
C ILE A 119 -11.39 -11.43 -3.12
N GLN A 120 -11.71 -12.13 -2.04
CA GLN A 120 -12.87 -11.83 -1.21
C GLN A 120 -12.65 -10.64 -0.27
N LYS A 121 -11.49 -10.58 0.38
CA LYS A 121 -11.18 -9.58 1.42
C LYS A 121 -10.39 -8.39 0.91
N GLY A 122 -9.64 -8.54 -0.20
CA GLY A 122 -8.71 -7.55 -0.71
C GLY A 122 -7.36 -7.52 0.01
N PHE A 123 -7.12 -8.41 0.98
CA PHE A 123 -5.84 -8.53 1.70
C PHE A 123 -5.65 -9.95 2.24
N ILE A 124 -4.39 -10.28 2.55
CA ILE A 124 -3.97 -11.47 3.29
C ILE A 124 -2.92 -11.03 4.29
N LEU A 125 -3.02 -11.49 5.53
CA LEU A 125 -2.03 -11.24 6.58
C LEU A 125 -1.51 -12.57 7.12
N ASN A 126 -0.20 -12.63 7.31
CA ASN A 126 0.45 -13.67 8.08
C ASN A 126 0.71 -13.12 9.49
N ASP A 127 -0.24 -13.34 10.41
CA ASP A 127 -0.20 -12.82 11.77
C ASP A 127 1.08 -13.19 12.52
N ASP A 128 1.54 -14.44 12.39
CA ASP A 128 2.75 -14.90 13.06
C ASP A 128 3.98 -14.12 12.57
N LEU A 129 4.07 -13.90 11.26
CA LEU A 129 5.15 -13.14 10.66
C LEU A 129 5.11 -11.66 11.06
N MET A 130 3.91 -11.07 11.10
CA MET A 130 3.73 -9.67 11.49
C MET A 130 3.99 -9.42 12.97
N LYS A 131 3.68 -10.38 13.85
CA LYS A 131 3.92 -10.27 15.31
C LYS A 131 5.36 -10.54 15.70
N ASN A 132 6.02 -11.47 15.04
CA ASN A 132 7.34 -11.97 15.44
C ASN A 132 8.49 -11.52 14.55
N GLY A 133 8.20 -10.80 13.48
CA GLY A 133 9.16 -10.39 12.45
C GLY A 133 9.57 -11.56 11.53
N ARG A 134 10.45 -11.25 10.57
CA ARG A 134 10.99 -12.24 9.62
C ARG A 134 12.36 -12.71 10.07
N PRO A 135 12.68 -14.00 9.89
CA PRO A 135 14.04 -14.48 10.12
C PRO A 135 15.04 -13.91 9.10
N PHE A 136 14.59 -13.51 7.91
CA PHE A 136 15.41 -12.97 6.83
C PHE A 136 14.64 -11.89 6.06
N GLY A 137 15.40 -10.92 5.50
CA GLY A 137 14.85 -9.86 4.65
C GLY A 137 14.27 -8.68 5.43
N LYS A 138 13.55 -7.83 4.73
CA LYS A 138 12.94 -6.60 5.26
C LYS A 138 11.72 -6.94 6.13
N ASP A 139 11.62 -6.28 7.28
CA ASP A 139 10.39 -6.26 8.06
C ASP A 139 9.39 -5.27 7.43
N TYR A 140 8.20 -5.74 7.12
CA TYR A 140 7.15 -4.96 6.47
C TYR A 140 6.07 -4.47 7.45
N PHE A 141 6.26 -4.63 8.75
CA PHE A 141 5.28 -4.23 9.76
C PHE A 141 4.96 -2.73 9.71
N ASP A 142 5.98 -1.88 9.65
CA ASP A 142 5.79 -0.44 9.56
C ASP A 142 5.11 -0.03 8.24
N GLU A 143 5.43 -0.70 7.13
CA GLU A 143 4.78 -0.47 5.84
C GLU A 143 3.28 -0.81 5.90
N LEU A 144 2.93 -1.93 6.53
CA LEU A 144 1.53 -2.32 6.76
C LEU A 144 0.80 -1.27 7.60
N LEU A 145 1.41 -0.79 8.70
CA LEU A 145 0.83 0.24 9.55
C LEU A 145 0.57 1.54 8.79
N GLU A 146 1.52 2.01 7.98
CA GLU A 146 1.34 3.22 7.18
C GLU A 146 0.22 3.03 6.14
N ARG A 147 0.14 1.87 5.49
CA ARG A 147 -0.93 1.55 4.54
C ARG A 147 -2.31 1.49 5.19
N ILE A 148 -2.42 0.92 6.39
CA ILE A 148 -3.67 0.93 7.16
C ILE A 148 -4.08 2.37 7.51
N ARG A 149 -3.13 3.21 7.95
CA ARG A 149 -3.37 4.63 8.25
C ARG A 149 -3.84 5.40 7.01
N GLU A 150 -3.22 5.16 5.86
CA GLU A 150 -3.60 5.76 4.59
C GLU A 150 -5.04 5.40 4.20
N ILE A 151 -5.41 4.11 4.29
CA ILE A 151 -6.76 3.62 4.00
C ILE A 151 -7.79 4.25 4.94
N ARG A 152 -7.51 4.28 6.26
CA ARG A 152 -8.39 4.89 7.26
C ARG A 152 -8.53 6.41 7.07
N ALA A 153 -7.44 7.09 6.73
CA ALA A 153 -7.40 8.53 6.49
C ALA A 153 -7.84 8.93 5.06
N SER A 154 -8.29 7.97 4.22
CA SER A 154 -8.91 8.33 2.95
C SER A 154 -10.21 9.10 3.21
N GLU A 155 -10.42 10.20 2.48
CA GLU A 155 -11.53 11.12 2.77
C GLU A 155 -12.87 10.39 2.95
N ARG A 156 -13.22 9.51 2.01
CA ARG A 156 -14.48 8.78 2.07
C ARG A 156 -14.59 7.90 3.32
N ARG A 157 -13.55 7.15 3.69
CA ARG A 157 -13.57 6.25 4.85
C ARG A 157 -13.57 7.02 6.17
N ALA A 158 -12.75 8.06 6.25
CA ALA A 158 -12.70 8.92 7.43
C ALA A 158 -14.07 9.58 7.69
N TYR A 159 -14.70 10.16 6.65
CA TYR A 159 -16.02 10.75 6.79
C TYR A 159 -17.11 9.73 7.15
N GLN A 160 -17.11 8.53 6.57
CA GLN A 160 -18.05 7.50 6.93
C GLN A 160 -17.93 7.12 8.41
N LYS A 161 -16.71 6.86 8.87
CA LYS A 161 -16.47 6.48 10.27
C LYS A 161 -16.83 7.57 11.26
N ILE A 162 -16.48 8.82 10.98
CA ILE A 162 -16.86 9.95 11.82
C ILE A 162 -18.40 10.12 11.82
N ALA A 163 -19.07 9.94 10.67
CA ALA A 163 -20.52 9.99 10.60
C ALA A 163 -21.18 8.88 11.43
N ASP A 164 -20.67 7.65 11.34
CA ASP A 164 -21.16 6.51 12.11
C ASP A 164 -21.05 6.79 13.64
N VAL A 165 -19.92 7.35 14.09
CA VAL A 165 -19.70 7.73 15.49
C VAL A 165 -20.70 8.79 15.92
N PHE A 166 -20.92 9.83 15.10
CA PHE A 166 -21.86 10.89 15.46
C PHE A 166 -23.32 10.42 15.51
N GLU A 167 -23.69 9.52 14.60
CA GLU A 167 -25.02 8.89 14.61
C GLU A 167 -25.25 8.07 15.90
N GLN A 168 -24.18 7.46 16.44
CA GLN A 168 -24.25 6.66 17.67
C GLN A 168 -24.32 7.50 18.94
N CYS A 169 -23.56 8.61 19.01
CA CYS A 169 -23.37 9.31 20.29
C CYS A 169 -23.69 10.81 20.27
N SER A 170 -24.23 11.36 19.17
CA SER A 170 -24.61 12.78 19.12
C SER A 170 -26.13 12.95 19.06
N TYR A 171 -26.67 13.60 20.06
CA TYR A 171 -28.12 13.79 20.19
C TYR A 171 -28.70 14.85 19.23
N ASP A 172 -27.89 15.73 18.68
CA ASP A 172 -28.26 16.78 17.72
C ASP A 172 -27.70 16.53 16.30
N TYR A 173 -27.24 15.31 16.02
CA TYR A 173 -26.72 14.94 14.71
C TYR A 173 -27.83 14.85 13.65
N ASP A 174 -27.68 15.65 12.60
CA ASP A 174 -28.46 15.54 11.36
C ASP A 174 -27.51 15.61 10.16
N LYS A 175 -27.40 14.51 9.43
CA LYS A 175 -26.51 14.38 8.27
C LYS A 175 -26.76 15.41 7.15
N ASN A 176 -27.97 15.97 7.08
CA ASN A 176 -28.36 16.94 6.07
C ASN A 176 -28.18 18.39 6.52
N SER A 177 -28.01 18.62 7.83
CA SER A 177 -27.89 19.96 8.37
C SER A 177 -26.63 20.67 7.88
N GLU A 178 -26.71 22.00 7.77
CA GLU A 178 -25.55 22.83 7.43
C GLU A 178 -24.49 22.78 8.55
N THR A 179 -24.92 22.61 9.78
CA THR A 179 -24.04 22.48 10.95
C THR A 179 -23.12 21.26 10.79
N THR A 180 -23.67 20.11 10.43
CA THR A 180 -22.90 18.86 10.21
C THR A 180 -21.93 19.01 9.04
N LYS A 181 -22.37 19.58 7.91
CA LYS A 181 -21.49 19.84 6.76
C LYS A 181 -20.36 20.83 7.11
N ALA A 182 -20.67 21.89 7.86
CA ALA A 182 -19.68 22.85 8.33
C ALA A 182 -18.68 22.21 9.29
N PHE A 183 -19.15 21.30 10.15
CA PHE A 183 -18.30 20.55 11.06
C PHE A 183 -17.23 19.74 10.34
N TYR A 184 -17.59 18.96 9.32
CA TYR A 184 -16.62 18.18 8.55
C TYR A 184 -15.54 19.06 7.92
N ALA A 185 -15.95 20.18 7.30
CA ALA A 185 -15.00 21.12 6.71
C ALA A 185 -14.08 21.75 7.77
N PHE A 186 -14.63 22.01 8.97
CA PHE A 186 -13.89 22.59 10.08
C PHE A 186 -12.85 21.61 10.65
N VAL A 187 -13.23 20.36 10.92
CA VAL A 187 -12.31 19.32 11.39
C VAL A 187 -11.21 19.08 10.38
N GLN A 188 -11.53 18.99 9.08
CA GLN A 188 -10.56 18.83 8.02
C GLN A 188 -9.54 19.99 8.02
N ASN A 189 -10.01 21.23 8.11
CA ASN A 189 -9.14 22.41 8.14
C ASN A 189 -8.24 22.40 9.39
N LYS A 190 -8.77 22.05 10.57
CA LYS A 190 -7.98 21.94 11.80
C LYS A 190 -6.89 20.88 11.71
N LEU A 191 -7.18 19.72 11.13
CA LEU A 191 -6.20 18.66 10.92
C LEU A 191 -5.11 19.06 9.93
N HIS A 192 -5.47 19.72 8.81
CA HIS A 192 -4.48 20.28 7.89
C HIS A 192 -3.60 21.33 8.56
N TYR A 193 -4.21 22.25 9.30
CA TYR A 193 -3.49 23.29 10.02
C TYR A 193 -2.55 22.73 11.08
N ALA A 194 -2.98 21.72 11.82
CA ALA A 194 -2.17 21.04 12.81
C ALA A 194 -0.88 20.39 12.25
N VAL A 195 -0.87 20.09 10.95
CA VAL A 195 0.29 19.49 10.28
C VAL A 195 1.13 20.52 9.54
N THR A 196 0.48 21.47 8.86
CA THR A 196 1.15 22.36 7.88
C THR A 196 1.23 23.82 8.35
N GLY A 197 0.49 24.19 9.39
CA GLY A 197 0.27 25.60 9.78
C GLY A 197 -0.66 26.35 8.85
N LYS A 198 -1.39 25.67 7.95
CA LYS A 198 -2.26 26.26 6.93
C LYS A 198 -3.56 25.49 6.81
N THR A 199 -4.63 26.19 6.48
CA THR A 199 -5.90 25.57 6.09
C THR A 199 -5.78 24.91 4.72
N ALA A 200 -6.74 24.06 4.36
CA ALA A 200 -6.77 23.43 3.04
C ALA A 200 -6.74 24.47 1.90
N ALA A 201 -7.51 25.54 2.02
CA ALA A 201 -7.56 26.60 1.01
C ALA A 201 -6.25 27.39 0.89
N GLU A 202 -5.63 27.71 2.01
CA GLU A 202 -4.32 28.39 2.05
C GLU A 202 -3.22 27.53 1.44
N LEU A 203 -3.19 26.22 1.78
CA LEU A 203 -2.22 25.26 1.26
C LEU A 203 -2.29 25.17 -0.27
N ILE A 204 -3.50 24.94 -0.80
CA ILE A 204 -3.77 24.90 -2.24
C ILE A 204 -3.32 26.21 -2.91
N SER A 205 -3.74 27.35 -2.35
CA SER A 205 -3.44 28.66 -2.91
C SER A 205 -1.95 28.99 -2.95
N GLU A 206 -1.18 28.49 -2.01
CA GLU A 206 0.26 28.77 -1.92
C GLU A 206 1.08 27.82 -2.79
N ARG A 207 0.73 26.52 -2.81
CA ARG A 207 1.55 25.50 -3.46
C ARG A 207 1.26 25.29 -4.94
N ALA A 208 0.06 25.69 -5.39
CA ALA A 208 -0.28 25.63 -6.81
C ALA A 208 0.55 26.64 -7.61
N THR A 209 1.29 26.14 -8.60
CA THR A 209 2.10 26.97 -9.52
C THR A 209 2.11 26.38 -10.92
N PRO A 210 2.00 27.22 -11.99
CA PRO A 210 2.03 26.74 -13.37
C PRO A 210 3.45 26.35 -13.84
N ASP A 211 4.48 26.71 -13.06
CA ASP A 211 5.89 26.48 -13.42
C ASP A 211 6.39 25.10 -13.02
N SER A 212 5.65 24.40 -12.14
CA SER A 212 5.96 23.02 -11.77
C SER A 212 5.41 22.05 -12.80
N PRO A 213 6.16 20.98 -13.16
CA PRO A 213 5.69 19.90 -14.03
C PRO A 213 4.40 19.22 -13.54
N THR A 214 4.12 19.30 -12.26
CA THR A 214 2.94 18.71 -11.60
C THR A 214 2.01 19.77 -11.02
N MET A 215 2.15 21.03 -11.45
CA MET A 215 1.39 22.15 -10.88
C MET A 215 1.55 22.30 -9.35
N GLY A 216 2.62 21.73 -8.76
CA GLY A 216 2.87 21.69 -7.33
C GLY A 216 2.20 20.51 -6.59
N LEU A 217 1.49 19.65 -7.29
CA LEU A 217 0.92 18.42 -6.71
C LEU A 217 2.02 17.37 -6.50
N THR A 218 1.91 16.66 -5.42
CA THR A 218 2.76 15.49 -5.10
C THR A 218 2.10 14.18 -5.49
N THR A 219 0.75 14.18 -5.58
CA THR A 219 -0.05 13.04 -6.06
C THR A 219 -1.35 13.54 -6.71
N TRP A 220 -1.97 12.71 -7.57
CA TRP A 220 -3.28 12.94 -8.20
C TRP A 220 -3.88 11.59 -8.62
N LYS A 221 -5.14 11.57 -9.07
CA LYS A 221 -5.86 10.32 -9.37
C LYS A 221 -5.16 9.43 -10.39
N GLY A 222 -4.48 10.01 -11.37
CA GLY A 222 -3.75 9.30 -12.44
C GLY A 222 -2.23 9.25 -12.23
N ALA A 223 -1.70 9.61 -11.06
CA ALA A 223 -0.25 9.64 -10.80
C ALA A 223 0.39 8.24 -10.94
N PRO A 224 1.67 8.16 -11.36
CA PRO A 224 2.53 9.27 -11.77
C PRO A 224 2.34 9.72 -13.23
N ASP A 225 1.83 8.87 -14.11
CA ASP A 225 1.91 9.04 -15.58
C ASP A 225 0.65 9.66 -16.20
N GLY A 226 -0.47 9.63 -15.47
CA GLY A 226 -1.74 10.16 -15.97
C GLY A 226 -1.84 11.68 -15.86
N LYS A 227 -2.74 12.29 -16.66
CA LYS A 227 -3.00 13.74 -16.63
C LYS A 227 -3.54 14.18 -15.26
N ILE A 228 -3.09 15.36 -14.83
CA ILE A 228 -3.68 16.08 -13.70
C ILE A 228 -5.00 16.69 -14.18
N LEU A 229 -6.07 16.42 -13.45
CA LEU A 229 -7.40 16.96 -13.72
C LEU A 229 -7.68 18.16 -12.81
N LYS A 230 -8.61 19.03 -13.26
CA LYS A 230 -9.04 20.20 -12.47
C LYS A 230 -9.57 19.80 -11.08
N SER A 231 -10.24 18.64 -10.96
CA SER A 231 -10.68 18.11 -9.68
C SER A 231 -9.54 17.80 -8.73
N ASP A 232 -8.39 17.32 -9.25
CA ASP A 232 -7.23 16.98 -8.43
C ASP A 232 -6.61 18.21 -7.78
N THR A 233 -6.65 19.35 -8.47
CA THR A 233 -6.07 20.61 -8.00
C THR A 233 -6.82 21.25 -6.84
N LEU A 234 -8.04 20.79 -6.55
CA LEU A 234 -8.89 21.29 -5.46
C LEU A 234 -8.78 20.43 -4.18
N VAL A 235 -7.95 19.40 -4.21
CA VAL A 235 -7.73 18.49 -3.08
C VAL A 235 -6.43 18.88 -2.37
N ALA A 236 -6.51 19.47 -1.19
CA ALA A 236 -5.34 19.95 -0.43
C ALA A 236 -4.34 18.83 -0.11
N LYS A 237 -4.82 17.62 0.13
CA LYS A 237 -3.99 16.43 0.39
C LYS A 237 -3.02 16.16 -0.76
N ASN A 238 -3.37 16.47 -1.99
CA ASN A 238 -2.53 16.28 -3.16
C ASN A 238 -1.28 17.18 -3.21
N TYR A 239 -1.23 18.23 -2.39
CA TYR A 239 -0.10 19.15 -2.29
C TYR A 239 0.82 18.86 -1.07
N LEU A 240 0.50 17.85 -0.27
CA LEU A 240 1.30 17.49 0.90
C LEU A 240 2.55 16.71 0.48
N ASN A 241 3.70 17.03 1.08
CA ASN A 241 4.85 16.16 0.94
C ASN A 241 4.66 14.87 1.77
N GLU A 242 5.51 13.89 1.55
CA GLU A 242 5.42 12.56 2.17
C GLU A 242 5.36 12.62 3.72
N LYS A 243 6.18 13.48 4.34
CA LYS A 243 6.20 13.64 5.80
C LYS A 243 4.91 14.28 6.34
N GLU A 244 4.39 15.28 5.63
CA GLU A 244 3.12 15.93 5.97
C GLU A 244 1.95 14.96 5.80
N LEU A 245 1.96 14.18 4.72
CA LEU A 245 0.93 13.19 4.43
C LEU A 245 0.91 12.08 5.48
N SER A 246 2.07 11.51 5.83
CA SER A 246 2.17 10.51 6.90
C SER A 246 1.70 11.06 8.25
N ARG A 247 2.07 12.31 8.60
CA ARG A 247 1.59 12.96 9.83
C ARG A 247 0.07 13.18 9.82
N LEU A 248 -0.49 13.63 8.69
CA LEU A 248 -1.93 13.83 8.56
C LEU A 248 -2.69 12.50 8.69
N ASN A 249 -2.26 11.46 7.99
CA ASN A 249 -2.86 10.14 8.05
C ASN A 249 -2.84 9.58 9.49
N ARG A 250 -1.75 9.80 10.21
CA ARG A 250 -1.61 9.40 11.62
C ARG A 250 -2.57 10.17 12.52
N LEU A 251 -2.66 11.48 12.39
CA LEU A 251 -3.59 12.30 13.18
C LEU A 251 -5.04 11.95 12.91
N VAL A 252 -5.41 11.74 11.64
CA VAL A 252 -6.77 11.32 11.27
C VAL A 252 -7.10 9.96 11.88
N SER A 253 -6.18 8.98 11.78
CA SER A 253 -6.40 7.65 12.38
C SER A 253 -6.57 7.72 13.90
N MET A 254 -5.71 8.48 14.58
CA MET A 254 -5.80 8.70 16.03
C MET A 254 -7.10 9.40 16.45
N PHE A 255 -7.56 10.37 15.64
CA PHE A 255 -8.83 11.07 15.92
C PHE A 255 -10.03 10.13 15.75
N ILE A 256 -10.02 9.27 14.73
CA ILE A 256 -11.06 8.25 14.52
C ILE A 256 -11.07 7.27 15.71
N ASP A 257 -9.90 6.74 16.13
CA ASP A 257 -9.81 5.84 17.29
C ASP A 257 -10.33 6.50 18.56
N TYR A 258 -9.98 7.79 18.77
CA TYR A 258 -10.47 8.56 19.90
C TYR A 258 -12.00 8.74 19.86
N ALA A 259 -12.55 9.05 18.70
CA ALA A 259 -13.99 9.25 18.52
C ALA A 259 -14.77 7.92 18.68
N GLU A 260 -14.23 6.81 18.15
CA GLU A 260 -14.81 5.47 18.36
C GLU A 260 -14.84 5.11 19.86
N LEU A 261 -13.77 5.39 20.61
CA LEU A 261 -13.72 5.14 22.05
C LEU A 261 -14.77 5.96 22.82
N MET A 262 -14.98 7.23 22.46
CA MET A 262 -16.02 8.07 23.07
C MET A 262 -17.42 7.50 22.81
N ALA A 263 -17.65 6.93 21.63
CA ALA A 263 -18.92 6.29 21.29
C ALA A 263 -19.12 4.97 22.05
N GLU A 264 -18.07 4.14 22.16
CA GLU A 264 -18.09 2.89 22.95
C GLU A 264 -18.38 3.16 24.44
N ASP A 265 -17.87 4.28 24.98
CA ASP A 265 -18.12 4.72 26.35
C ASP A 265 -19.50 5.39 26.52
N GLU A 266 -20.35 5.37 25.50
CA GLU A 266 -21.71 5.96 25.50
C GLU A 266 -21.74 7.45 25.91
N GLN A 267 -20.66 8.21 25.59
CA GLN A 267 -20.56 9.63 25.86
C GLN A 267 -21.48 10.41 24.93
N LEU A 268 -22.63 10.84 25.45
CA LEU A 268 -23.56 11.69 24.70
C LEU A 268 -22.99 13.11 24.56
N MET A 269 -22.80 13.56 23.34
CA MET A 269 -22.23 14.86 23.01
C MET A 269 -23.08 15.59 21.94
N SER A 270 -23.04 16.92 21.99
CA SER A 270 -23.54 17.73 20.89
C SER A 270 -22.50 17.86 19.78
N MET A 271 -22.90 18.30 18.61
CA MET A 271 -21.97 18.65 17.53
C MET A 271 -20.99 19.77 17.94
N GLN A 272 -21.40 20.65 18.84
CA GLN A 272 -20.52 21.67 19.43
C GLN A 272 -19.47 21.09 20.39
N ASP A 273 -19.84 20.08 21.17
CA ASP A 273 -18.89 19.37 22.04
C ASP A 273 -17.81 18.66 21.21
N TRP A 274 -18.16 18.09 20.07
CA TRP A 274 -17.20 17.50 19.14
C TRP A 274 -16.19 18.51 18.58
N LEU A 275 -16.60 19.77 18.34
CA LEU A 275 -15.67 20.83 17.97
C LEU A 275 -14.65 21.10 19.09
N ASN A 276 -15.14 21.19 20.32
CA ASN A 276 -14.31 21.40 21.51
C ASN A 276 -13.36 20.21 21.75
N GLU A 277 -13.88 18.99 21.58
CA GLU A 277 -13.05 17.77 21.71
C GLU A 277 -12.00 17.66 20.60
N THR A 278 -12.28 18.12 19.38
CA THR A 278 -11.26 18.21 18.32
C THR A 278 -10.10 19.12 18.75
N ASP A 279 -10.41 20.27 19.36
CA ASP A 279 -9.39 21.22 19.84
C ASP A 279 -8.59 20.64 21.01
N ARG A 280 -9.28 19.97 21.94
CA ARG A 280 -8.65 19.27 23.05
C ARG A 280 -7.72 18.15 22.56
N PHE A 281 -8.20 17.34 21.62
CA PHE A 281 -7.41 16.28 20.99
C PHE A 281 -6.12 16.83 20.36
N LEU A 282 -6.22 17.90 19.57
CA LEU A 282 -5.06 18.52 18.93
C LEU A 282 -4.08 19.11 19.96
N THR A 283 -4.60 19.80 20.97
CA THR A 283 -3.79 20.38 22.06
C THR A 283 -3.05 19.31 22.86
N ASN A 284 -3.73 18.22 23.23
CA ASN A 284 -3.13 17.09 23.94
C ASN A 284 -2.02 16.41 23.12
N ASN A 285 -2.16 16.41 21.80
CA ASN A 285 -1.14 15.93 20.88
C ASN A 285 -0.06 17.00 20.52
N ARG A 286 -0.01 18.11 21.27
CA ARG A 286 0.95 19.21 21.09
C ARG A 286 0.93 19.78 19.67
N ARG A 287 -0.27 19.92 19.11
CA ARG A 287 -0.49 20.52 17.79
C ARG A 287 -1.08 21.89 17.92
N ASN A 288 -0.74 22.76 16.96
CA ASN A 288 -1.37 24.07 16.87
C ASN A 288 -2.83 23.90 16.46
N VAL A 289 -3.70 24.61 17.13
CA VAL A 289 -5.13 24.64 16.85
C VAL A 289 -5.44 25.85 15.99
N LEU A 290 -6.20 25.65 14.92
CA LEU A 290 -6.68 26.75 14.07
C LEU A 290 -7.71 27.58 14.86
N ASP A 291 -7.44 28.87 14.99
CA ASP A 291 -8.42 29.83 15.48
C ASP A 291 -9.16 30.45 14.27
N GLY A 292 -10.49 30.31 14.28
CA GLY A 292 -11.35 30.80 13.19
C GLY A 292 -11.34 29.92 11.93
N LYS A 293 -11.52 30.56 10.76
CA LYS A 293 -11.74 29.87 9.46
C LYS A 293 -10.53 29.92 8.51
N GLY A 294 -9.41 30.53 8.94
CA GLY A 294 -8.27 30.83 8.09
C GLY A 294 -8.48 32.14 7.28
N HIS A 295 -7.47 32.51 6.50
CA HIS A 295 -7.43 33.81 5.79
C HIS A 295 -7.90 33.73 4.34
N ILE A 296 -7.98 32.55 3.75
CA ILE A 296 -8.38 32.31 2.35
C ILE A 296 -9.61 31.42 2.33
N SER A 297 -10.69 31.90 1.68
CA SER A 297 -11.88 31.08 1.49
C SER A 297 -11.66 29.99 0.43
N ARG A 298 -12.46 28.93 0.49
CA ARG A 298 -12.42 27.84 -0.51
C ARG A 298 -12.69 28.34 -1.92
N GLU A 299 -13.62 29.29 -2.07
CA GLU A 299 -13.98 29.89 -3.35
C GLU A 299 -12.83 30.74 -3.92
N ALA A 300 -12.16 31.52 -3.07
CA ALA A 300 -10.99 32.30 -3.48
C ALA A 300 -9.83 31.41 -3.92
N ALA A 301 -9.54 30.34 -3.17
CA ALA A 301 -8.53 29.35 -3.55
C ALA A 301 -8.90 28.65 -4.87
N ALA A 302 -10.15 28.20 -5.03
CA ALA A 302 -10.62 27.54 -6.26
C ALA A 302 -10.54 28.44 -7.49
N LYS A 303 -10.87 29.74 -7.35
CA LYS A 303 -10.75 30.73 -8.42
C LYS A 303 -9.29 30.91 -8.84
N LYS A 304 -8.38 31.10 -7.86
CA LYS A 304 -6.95 31.27 -8.12
C LYS A 304 -6.37 30.05 -8.82
N VAL A 305 -6.62 28.87 -8.28
CA VAL A 305 -6.08 27.60 -8.80
C VAL A 305 -6.69 27.25 -10.15
N GLY A 306 -7.97 27.58 -10.38
CA GLY A 306 -8.60 27.42 -11.68
C GLY A 306 -7.89 28.22 -12.78
N ALA A 307 -7.48 29.48 -12.52
CA ALA A 307 -6.71 30.26 -13.46
C ALA A 307 -5.32 29.64 -13.73
N ILE A 308 -4.63 29.20 -12.69
CA ILE A 308 -3.33 28.50 -12.81
C ILE A 308 -3.48 27.22 -13.63
N TYR A 309 -4.55 26.45 -13.39
CA TYR A 309 -4.80 25.20 -14.10
C TYR A 309 -5.04 25.40 -15.60
N GLU A 310 -5.74 26.44 -16.01
CA GLU A 310 -5.97 26.75 -17.45
C GLU A 310 -4.66 27.07 -18.18
N GLU A 311 -3.68 27.67 -17.50
CA GLU A 311 -2.33 27.87 -18.04
C GLU A 311 -1.54 26.57 -18.08
N PHE A 312 -1.52 25.86 -16.96
CA PHE A 312 -0.83 24.56 -16.82
C PHE A 312 -1.35 23.53 -17.83
N ARG A 313 -2.68 23.44 -18.00
CA ARG A 313 -3.32 22.49 -18.90
C ARG A 313 -2.80 22.58 -20.32
N LYS A 314 -2.56 23.79 -20.85
CA LYS A 314 -2.01 23.96 -22.20
C LYS A 314 -0.65 23.29 -22.33
N LYS A 315 0.24 23.55 -21.37
CA LYS A 315 1.57 22.93 -21.32
C LYS A 315 1.48 21.39 -21.17
N GLN A 316 0.57 20.92 -20.31
CA GLN A 316 0.34 19.49 -20.10
C GLN A 316 -0.20 18.81 -21.37
N ASP A 317 -1.15 19.42 -22.08
CA ASP A 317 -1.76 18.84 -23.27
C ASP A 317 -0.75 18.76 -24.43
N GLU A 318 0.19 19.72 -24.54
CA GLU A 318 1.28 19.70 -25.52
C GLU A 318 2.35 18.62 -25.20
N ALA A 319 2.63 18.41 -23.90
CA ALA A 319 3.67 17.47 -23.45
C ALA A 319 3.17 16.03 -23.25
N TYR A 320 1.86 15.82 -23.17
CA TYR A 320 1.29 14.53 -22.83
C TYR A 320 1.30 13.57 -24.01
N ILE A 321 2.03 12.46 -23.83
CA ILE A 321 2.00 11.31 -24.74
C ILE A 321 1.09 10.26 -24.11
N SER A 322 0.01 9.88 -24.78
CA SER A 322 -0.91 8.86 -24.28
C SER A 322 -0.23 7.47 -24.20
N GLU A 323 -0.76 6.58 -23.38
CA GLU A 323 -0.26 5.21 -23.31
C GLU A 323 -0.40 4.51 -24.65
N PHE A 324 -1.46 4.81 -25.40
CA PHE A 324 -1.64 4.32 -26.78
C PHE A 324 -0.52 4.81 -27.70
N ASP A 325 -0.14 6.08 -27.63
CA ASP A 325 0.94 6.63 -28.45
C ASP A 325 2.29 6.01 -28.06
N ARG A 326 2.55 5.81 -26.76
CA ARG A 326 3.75 5.12 -26.28
C ARG A 326 3.85 3.68 -26.80
N GLN A 327 2.74 2.93 -26.77
CA GLN A 327 2.69 1.56 -27.27
C GLN A 327 2.87 1.53 -28.79
N THR A 328 2.23 2.46 -29.50
CA THR A 328 2.38 2.58 -30.96
C THR A 328 3.83 2.93 -31.33
N GLU A 329 4.47 3.81 -30.59
CA GLU A 329 5.87 4.18 -30.80
C GLU A 329 6.83 3.01 -30.57
N LYS A 330 6.62 2.20 -29.50
CA LYS A 330 7.37 0.95 -29.26
C LYS A 330 7.17 -0.04 -30.40
N TYR A 331 5.94 -0.26 -30.82
CA TYR A 331 5.61 -1.15 -31.93
C TYR A 331 6.28 -0.72 -33.25
N LEU A 332 6.31 0.59 -33.54
CA LEU A 332 6.96 1.14 -34.73
C LEU A 332 8.50 1.07 -34.65
N LYS A 333 9.09 1.09 -33.45
CA LYS A 333 10.53 0.96 -33.23
C LYS A 333 11.01 -0.49 -33.15
N GLY A 334 10.09 -1.46 -33.11
CA GLY A 334 10.42 -2.90 -33.06
C GLY A 334 10.97 -3.36 -31.71
N GLU A 335 10.61 -2.66 -30.62
CA GLU A 335 10.96 -2.99 -29.22
C GLU A 335 9.86 -3.83 -28.54
#